data_9554cc78cce6a82a80de3304acd53b51
#
_entry.id   9554cc78cce6a82a80de3304acd53b51
#
_cell.length_a   1.000
_cell.length_b   1.000
_cell.length_c   1.000
_cell.angle_alpha   90.00
_cell.angle_beta   90.00
_cell.angle_gamma   90.00
#
_symmetry.space_group_name_H-M   'P 1'
#
loop_
_entity.id
_entity.type
_entity.pdbx_description
1 polymer ?
#
loop_
_entity_poly.entity_id
_entity_poly.type
_entity_poly.pdbx_seq_one_letter_code
_entity_poly.pdbx_strand_id
1 'polypeptide(L)'
;MAPDPIPNIVLDHVAVAVEDQAAAWPRYARDLPSTWVGGGGTPGFWSAQVKYANGMKVEVLEPYLPEQNDFLRRFLDRSGPGPHHLTFKVGDIVEAIGMAEEAGYRPVGVHLDDPWWKEAFLHPKDAPGVVVQLAQSDEGGDWGDNPTPVWFPTPRTPTSATLVHVAHAVADLDEGRRLFVDLLAGVADAEGQTEDATWLDLVWPGPGRIRLVSGAAVAPWLGDRRGRVHHLAFATTDPASLDGATSTREVFEVEPGDNLGVRLLLSESPKPFVSSALG
;
A
#
# COMPACT_ATOMS: atom_id res chain seq x y z
N MET A 1 15.17 24.16 -11.46
CA MET A 1 15.47 22.78 -11.85
C MET A 1 14.66 21.92 -10.90
N ALA A 2 13.97 20.90 -11.37
CA ALA A 2 13.35 19.96 -10.43
C ALA A 2 14.46 19.33 -9.57
N PRO A 3 14.24 19.07 -8.27
CA PRO A 3 15.21 18.34 -7.46
C PRO A 3 15.41 16.93 -8.02
N ASP A 4 16.57 16.34 -7.78
CA ASP A 4 16.82 14.96 -8.16
C ASP A 4 15.93 14.01 -7.31
N PRO A 5 15.47 12.90 -7.86
CA PRO A 5 14.67 11.92 -7.10
C PRO A 5 15.52 11.17 -6.08
N ILE A 6 14.88 10.69 -5.01
CA ILE A 6 15.52 9.91 -3.94
C ILE A 6 16.17 8.65 -4.53
N PRO A 7 17.51 8.46 -4.35
CA PRO A 7 18.20 7.30 -4.90
C PRO A 7 17.94 6.03 -4.08
N ASN A 8 18.15 4.86 -4.70
CA ASN A 8 18.08 3.55 -4.04
C ASN A 8 16.77 3.32 -3.26
N ILE A 9 15.67 3.82 -3.82
CA ILE A 9 14.34 3.70 -3.23
C ILE A 9 13.58 2.51 -3.84
N VAL A 10 12.84 1.79 -3.00
CA VAL A 10 11.97 0.69 -3.42
C VAL A 10 10.62 0.77 -2.72
N LEU A 11 9.54 0.45 -3.41
CA LEU A 11 8.23 0.26 -2.78
C LEU A 11 8.23 -1.08 -2.03
N ASP A 12 8.16 -1.03 -0.70
CA ASP A 12 8.29 -2.21 0.17
C ASP A 12 6.95 -2.86 0.51
N HIS A 13 5.98 -2.07 0.97
CA HIS A 13 4.66 -2.58 1.33
C HIS A 13 3.56 -1.52 1.26
N VAL A 14 2.32 -2.00 1.30
CA VAL A 14 1.13 -1.21 1.58
C VAL A 14 0.57 -1.60 2.94
N ALA A 15 0.22 -0.61 3.77
CA ALA A 15 -0.37 -0.84 5.07
C ALA A 15 -1.89 -0.64 5.04
N VAL A 16 -2.59 -1.50 5.78
CA VAL A 16 -4.04 -1.50 5.98
C VAL A 16 -4.32 -1.39 7.47
N ALA A 17 -5.08 -0.38 7.86
CA ALA A 17 -5.55 -0.19 9.23
C ALA A 17 -6.86 -0.94 9.46
N VAL A 18 -6.96 -1.66 10.57
CA VAL A 18 -8.14 -2.42 10.97
C VAL A 18 -8.41 -2.25 12.47
N GLU A 19 -9.62 -2.56 12.91
CA GLU A 19 -9.94 -2.55 14.34
C GLU A 19 -9.32 -3.74 15.09
N ASP A 20 -9.23 -4.89 14.42
CA ASP A 20 -8.71 -6.15 14.95
C ASP A 20 -8.01 -6.91 13.81
N GLN A 21 -6.74 -7.22 13.99
CA GLN A 21 -5.96 -7.97 13.00
C GLN A 21 -6.51 -9.38 12.77
N ALA A 22 -7.13 -10.01 13.77
CA ALA A 22 -7.70 -11.35 13.62
C ALA A 22 -8.74 -11.40 12.48
N ALA A 23 -9.45 -10.30 12.23
CA ALA A 23 -10.41 -10.19 11.13
C ALA A 23 -9.75 -10.12 9.74
N ALA A 24 -8.47 -9.74 9.66
CA ALA A 24 -7.77 -9.57 8.38
C ALA A 24 -7.18 -10.89 7.83
N TRP A 25 -6.76 -11.79 8.71
CA TRP A 25 -6.03 -12.99 8.29
C TRP A 25 -6.83 -13.99 7.44
N PRO A 26 -8.16 -14.16 7.61
CA PRO A 26 -8.95 -14.94 6.66
C PRO A 26 -8.79 -14.45 5.22
N ARG A 27 -8.72 -13.14 5.00
CA ARG A 27 -8.55 -12.57 3.66
C ARG A 27 -7.09 -12.58 3.20
N TYR A 28 -6.19 -11.93 3.98
CA TYR A 28 -4.83 -11.64 3.52
C TYR A 28 -3.83 -12.80 3.68
N ALA A 29 -4.24 -13.90 4.32
CA ALA A 29 -3.38 -15.07 4.50
C ALA A 29 -4.01 -16.37 4.02
N ARG A 30 -5.31 -16.62 4.29
CA ARG A 30 -5.98 -17.85 3.87
C ARG A 30 -6.47 -17.77 2.43
N ASP A 31 -7.29 -16.75 2.10
CA ASP A 31 -7.96 -16.61 0.80
C ASP A 31 -7.03 -16.04 -0.27
N LEU A 32 -6.14 -15.13 0.11
CA LEU A 32 -5.00 -14.66 -0.65
C LEU A 32 -3.73 -15.27 -0.05
N PRO A 33 -3.37 -16.50 -0.45
CA PRO A 33 -2.28 -17.24 0.18
C PRO A 33 -0.98 -16.44 0.19
N SER A 34 -0.42 -16.28 1.38
CA SER A 34 0.78 -15.50 1.64
C SER A 34 1.66 -16.18 2.68
N THR A 35 2.86 -15.68 2.90
CA THR A 35 3.76 -16.13 3.96
C THR A 35 3.87 -15.09 5.04
N TRP A 36 3.90 -15.53 6.30
CA TRP A 36 4.19 -14.68 7.45
C TRP A 36 5.59 -14.08 7.35
N VAL A 37 5.73 -12.79 7.63
CA VAL A 37 7.00 -12.08 7.70
C VAL A 37 7.36 -11.80 9.15
N GLY A 38 6.45 -11.21 9.90
CA GLY A 38 6.66 -10.86 11.28
C GLY A 38 5.58 -9.94 11.82
N GLY A 39 5.68 -9.63 13.11
CA GLY A 39 4.78 -8.69 13.75
C GLY A 39 5.26 -8.28 15.13
N GLY A 40 4.86 -7.08 15.55
CA GLY A 40 5.20 -6.53 16.85
C GLY A 40 4.45 -5.25 17.16
N GLY A 41 4.41 -4.89 18.44
CA GLY A 41 3.69 -3.72 18.93
C GLY A 41 4.61 -2.62 19.44
N THR A 42 4.22 -1.39 19.17
CA THR A 42 4.76 -0.17 19.75
C THR A 42 3.58 0.73 20.15
N PRO A 43 3.74 1.67 21.10
CA PRO A 43 2.66 2.60 21.41
C PRO A 43 2.06 3.27 20.17
N GLY A 44 0.77 3.06 19.96
CA GLY A 44 0.01 3.54 18.81
C GLY A 44 -0.51 2.43 17.91
N PHE A 45 0.27 1.39 17.67
CA PHE A 45 -0.16 0.30 16.81
C PHE A 45 0.57 -1.02 17.08
N TRP A 46 -0.09 -2.12 16.77
CA TRP A 46 0.52 -3.41 16.52
C TRP A 46 0.54 -3.64 15.02
N SER A 47 1.71 -3.95 14.46
CA SER A 47 1.84 -4.29 13.05
C SER A 47 2.11 -5.77 12.85
N ALA A 48 1.65 -6.30 11.73
CA ALA A 48 2.04 -7.62 11.27
C ALA A 48 2.05 -7.66 9.74
N GLN A 49 3.03 -8.33 9.16
CA GLN A 49 3.26 -8.35 7.72
C GLN A 49 3.16 -9.75 7.14
N VAL A 50 2.57 -9.81 5.95
CA VAL A 50 2.57 -10.98 5.09
C VAL A 50 3.18 -10.64 3.73
N LYS A 51 3.84 -11.63 3.12
CA LYS A 51 4.54 -11.51 1.84
C LYS A 51 3.90 -12.43 0.80
N TYR A 52 3.69 -11.90 -0.40
CA TYR A 52 3.13 -12.60 -1.56
C TYR A 52 4.21 -13.14 -2.49
N ALA A 53 3.80 -13.93 -3.49
CA ALA A 53 4.70 -14.65 -4.38
C ALA A 53 5.75 -13.78 -5.08
N ASN A 54 5.41 -12.53 -5.43
CA ASN A 54 6.33 -11.60 -6.07
C ASN A 54 7.23 -10.85 -5.07
N GLY A 55 7.09 -11.04 -3.77
CA GLY A 55 7.86 -10.34 -2.74
C GLY A 55 7.18 -9.08 -2.18
N MET A 56 6.11 -8.57 -2.80
CA MET A 56 5.31 -7.48 -2.22
C MET A 56 4.67 -7.91 -0.90
N LYS A 57 4.52 -6.95 -0.01
CA LYS A 57 3.95 -7.18 1.33
C LYS A 57 2.69 -6.35 1.56
N VAL A 58 1.81 -6.90 2.38
CA VAL A 58 0.74 -6.16 3.05
C VAL A 58 1.06 -6.15 4.54
N GLU A 59 1.04 -4.97 5.12
CA GLU A 59 1.10 -4.76 6.55
C GLU A 59 -0.31 -4.54 7.08
N VAL A 60 -0.67 -5.21 8.16
CA VAL A 60 -1.93 -4.99 8.87
C VAL A 60 -1.65 -4.31 10.19
N LEU A 61 -2.34 -3.19 10.45
CA LEU A 61 -2.17 -2.36 11.65
C LEU A 61 -3.44 -2.41 12.48
N GLU A 62 -3.30 -2.64 13.79
CA GLU A 62 -4.39 -2.43 14.76
C GLU A 62 -3.95 -1.49 15.87
N PRO A 63 -4.87 -0.74 16.54
CA PRO A 63 -4.51 0.12 17.64
C PRO A 63 -3.92 -0.68 18.82
N TYR A 64 -2.77 -0.24 19.32
CA TYR A 64 -2.12 -0.81 20.49
C TYR A 64 -1.66 0.31 21.43
N LEU A 65 -1.98 0.23 22.72
CA LEU A 65 -1.69 1.26 23.71
C LEU A 65 -2.06 2.68 23.22
N PRO A 66 -3.31 2.90 22.75
CA PRO A 66 -3.72 4.19 22.17
C PRO A 66 -3.71 5.35 23.17
N GLU A 67 -3.70 5.08 24.48
CA GLU A 67 -3.52 6.08 25.53
C GLU A 67 -2.12 6.70 25.55
N GLN A 68 -1.12 6.02 24.96
CA GLN A 68 0.25 6.53 24.83
C GLN A 68 0.48 7.20 23.47
N ASN A 69 -0.17 6.68 22.41
CA ASN A 69 -0.12 7.25 21.08
C ASN A 69 -1.40 6.85 20.32
N ASP A 70 -2.23 7.83 19.98
CA ASP A 70 -3.58 7.62 19.46
C ASP A 70 -3.71 7.82 17.94
N PHE A 71 -2.61 7.96 17.19
CA PHE A 71 -2.66 8.34 15.77
C PHE A 71 -3.49 7.37 14.92
N LEU A 72 -3.32 6.05 15.12
CA LEU A 72 -4.05 5.03 14.37
C LEU A 72 -5.52 4.99 14.83
N ARG A 73 -5.79 5.16 16.13
CA ARG A 73 -7.16 5.27 16.65
C ARG A 73 -7.89 6.45 16.00
N ARG A 74 -7.26 7.62 15.95
CA ARG A 74 -7.84 8.81 15.27
C ARG A 74 -8.07 8.58 13.78
N PHE A 75 -7.19 7.80 13.10
CA PHE A 75 -7.40 7.45 11.71
C PHE A 75 -8.67 6.60 11.57
N LEU A 76 -8.80 5.53 12.34
CA LEU A 76 -9.94 4.62 12.29
C LEU A 76 -11.25 5.33 12.67
N ASP A 77 -11.26 6.18 13.69
CA ASP A 77 -12.43 6.96 14.10
C ASP A 77 -12.93 7.91 13.00
N ARG A 78 -12.01 8.46 12.20
CA ARG A 78 -12.35 9.42 11.14
C ARG A 78 -12.66 8.74 9.80
N SER A 79 -11.97 7.66 9.47
CA SER A 79 -11.93 7.09 8.11
C SER A 79 -12.48 5.67 8.05
N GLY A 80 -12.65 5.00 9.20
CA GLY A 80 -12.89 3.56 9.27
C GLY A 80 -11.67 2.74 8.87
N PRO A 81 -11.80 1.41 8.85
CA PRO A 81 -10.78 0.52 8.32
C PRO A 81 -10.47 0.81 6.85
N GLY A 82 -9.25 0.52 6.42
CA GLY A 82 -8.84 0.68 5.03
C GLY A 82 -7.36 0.96 4.84
N PRO A 83 -6.94 1.28 3.59
CA PRO A 83 -5.55 1.60 3.28
C PRO A 83 -5.06 2.80 4.09
N HIS A 84 -3.90 2.66 4.74
CA HIS A 84 -3.33 3.67 5.63
C HIS A 84 -2.12 4.38 5.01
N HIS A 85 -1.08 3.63 4.61
CA HIS A 85 0.13 4.23 4.05
C HIS A 85 0.81 3.32 3.01
N LEU A 86 1.73 3.93 2.27
CA LEU A 86 2.66 3.25 1.37
C LEU A 86 4.06 3.43 1.93
N THR A 87 4.81 2.34 2.09
CA THR A 87 6.17 2.38 2.61
C THR A 87 7.19 2.21 1.51
N PHE A 88 8.12 3.14 1.48
CA PHE A 88 9.28 3.12 0.61
C PHE A 88 10.54 2.96 1.44
N LYS A 89 11.30 1.89 1.18
CA LYS A 89 12.64 1.74 1.75
C LYS A 89 13.63 2.58 0.96
N VAL A 90 14.51 3.27 1.68
CA VAL A 90 15.54 4.16 1.14
C VAL A 90 16.92 3.73 1.63
N GLY A 91 17.95 4.04 0.85
CA GLY A 91 19.33 3.73 1.22
C GLY A 91 19.86 4.58 2.38
N ASP A 92 19.50 5.88 2.41
CA ASP A 92 19.84 6.83 3.47
C ASP A 92 18.61 7.68 3.81
N ILE A 93 18.10 7.53 5.02
CA ILE A 93 16.88 8.22 5.46
C ILE A 93 17.12 9.73 5.66
N VAL A 94 18.31 10.12 6.06
CA VAL A 94 18.64 11.54 6.30
C VAL A 94 18.72 12.28 4.97
N GLU A 95 19.37 11.66 3.96
CA GLU A 95 19.39 12.17 2.60
C GLU A 95 17.98 12.27 2.02
N ALA A 96 17.17 11.20 2.16
CA ALA A 96 15.80 11.15 1.67
C ALA A 96 14.90 12.23 2.30
N ILE A 97 15.05 12.51 3.59
CA ILE A 97 14.35 13.59 4.29
C ILE A 97 14.75 14.95 3.69
N GLY A 98 16.05 15.21 3.51
CA GLY A 98 16.54 16.45 2.93
C GLY A 98 15.99 16.68 1.51
N MET A 99 16.01 15.63 0.67
CA MET A 99 15.47 15.70 -0.70
C MET A 99 13.95 15.96 -0.71
N ALA A 100 13.21 15.35 0.22
CA ALA A 100 11.79 15.61 0.37
C ALA A 100 11.52 17.07 0.77
N GLU A 101 12.32 17.64 1.68
CA GLU A 101 12.22 19.04 2.08
C GLU A 101 12.55 19.99 0.93
N GLU A 102 13.59 19.71 0.15
CA GLU A 102 13.97 20.48 -1.05
C GLU A 102 12.87 20.43 -2.13
N ALA A 103 12.16 19.31 -2.24
CA ALA A 103 11.00 19.16 -3.11
C ALA A 103 9.71 19.82 -2.58
N GLY A 104 9.76 20.45 -1.38
CA GLY A 104 8.66 21.18 -0.78
C GLY A 104 7.73 20.36 0.08
N TYR A 105 8.06 19.11 0.39
CA TYR A 105 7.35 18.28 1.35
C TYR A 105 7.84 18.57 2.77
N ARG A 106 7.01 18.26 3.77
CA ARG A 106 7.36 18.44 5.18
C ARG A 106 7.31 17.09 5.90
N PRO A 107 8.45 16.38 6.01
CA PRO A 107 8.51 15.14 6.77
C PRO A 107 8.09 15.34 8.23
N VAL A 108 7.29 14.43 8.73
CA VAL A 108 6.79 14.41 10.12
C VAL A 108 7.04 13.04 10.74
N GLY A 109 6.94 12.93 12.07
CA GLY A 109 7.16 11.64 12.76
C GLY A 109 8.55 11.06 12.49
N VAL A 110 9.56 11.93 12.46
CA VAL A 110 10.96 11.54 12.18
C VAL A 110 11.53 10.80 13.39
N HIS A 111 11.89 9.53 13.22
CA HIS A 111 12.53 8.67 14.22
C HIS A 111 13.81 8.11 13.64
N LEU A 112 14.98 8.56 14.15
CA LEU A 112 16.31 8.19 13.64
C LEU A 112 17.15 7.45 14.67
N ASP A 113 16.70 7.36 15.92
CA ASP A 113 17.48 6.82 17.04
C ASP A 113 17.46 5.29 17.12
N ASP A 114 16.50 4.62 16.45
CA ASP A 114 16.46 3.17 16.39
C ASP A 114 17.50 2.66 15.38
N PRO A 115 18.47 1.83 15.80
CA PRO A 115 19.48 1.31 14.89
C PRO A 115 18.95 0.33 13.84
N TRP A 116 17.80 -0.29 14.09
CA TRP A 116 17.22 -1.31 13.22
C TRP A 116 16.17 -0.78 12.26
N TRP A 117 15.47 0.29 12.67
CA TRP A 117 14.39 0.88 11.89
C TRP A 117 14.33 2.39 12.08
N LYS A 118 14.62 3.12 11.03
CA LYS A 118 14.50 4.58 10.99
C LYS A 118 13.37 4.94 10.04
N GLU A 119 12.59 5.96 10.38
CA GLU A 119 11.43 6.33 9.57
C GLU A 119 11.13 7.83 9.60
N ALA A 120 10.45 8.27 8.56
CA ALA A 120 9.83 9.58 8.47
C ALA A 120 8.57 9.47 7.58
N PHE A 121 7.62 10.36 7.74
CA PHE A 121 6.37 10.29 7.01
C PHE A 121 6.11 11.58 6.23
N LEU A 122 5.61 11.45 5.00
CA LEU A 122 5.00 12.56 4.28
C LEU A 122 3.50 12.56 4.58
N HIS A 123 3.02 13.72 5.06
CA HIS A 123 1.62 13.84 5.45
C HIS A 123 0.70 13.87 4.21
N PRO A 124 -0.52 13.25 4.23
CA PRO A 124 -1.42 13.18 3.08
C PRO A 124 -1.96 14.53 2.59
N LYS A 125 -1.74 15.61 3.32
CA LYS A 125 -2.01 16.97 2.86
C LYS A 125 -0.93 17.50 1.90
N ASP A 126 0.30 17.02 2.06
CA ASP A 126 1.42 17.38 1.21
C ASP A 126 1.59 16.33 0.09
N ALA A 127 1.53 15.04 0.43
CA ALA A 127 1.40 13.94 -0.52
C ALA A 127 -0.07 13.79 -0.96
N PRO A 128 -0.39 13.56 -2.25
CA PRO A 128 -1.76 13.59 -2.74
C PRO A 128 -2.63 12.48 -2.14
N GLY A 129 -3.14 12.73 -0.92
CA GLY A 129 -4.15 11.94 -0.23
C GLY A 129 -3.70 10.61 0.38
N VAL A 130 -2.39 10.33 0.40
CA VAL A 130 -1.84 9.11 1.01
C VAL A 130 -0.72 9.46 1.99
N VAL A 131 -0.60 8.74 3.08
CA VAL A 131 0.60 8.79 3.92
C VAL A 131 1.70 8.02 3.19
N VAL A 132 2.87 8.63 3.02
CA VAL A 132 4.07 7.94 2.53
C VAL A 132 5.05 7.81 3.68
N GLN A 133 5.43 6.59 3.99
CA GLN A 133 6.50 6.29 4.93
C GLN A 133 7.80 6.11 4.17
N LEU A 134 8.82 6.88 4.51
CA LEU A 134 10.20 6.64 4.14
C LEU A 134 10.83 5.84 5.27
N ALA A 135 11.45 4.70 4.98
CA ALA A 135 12.03 3.84 5.99
C ALA A 135 13.43 3.38 5.58
N GLN A 136 14.33 3.32 6.55
CA GLN A 136 15.63 2.69 6.41
C GLN A 136 15.76 1.57 7.44
N SER A 137 16.11 0.39 6.97
CA SER A 137 16.45 -0.75 7.83
C SER A 137 17.73 -1.38 7.32
N ASP A 138 18.48 -2.07 8.19
CA ASP A 138 19.65 -2.81 7.78
C ASP A 138 19.31 -3.92 6.77
N GLU A 139 20.33 -4.39 6.04
CA GLU A 139 20.19 -5.50 5.10
C GLU A 139 19.56 -6.71 5.80
N GLY A 140 18.44 -7.17 5.29
CA GLY A 140 17.65 -8.23 5.90
C GLY A 140 16.54 -7.76 6.85
N GLY A 141 16.29 -6.45 6.92
CA GLY A 141 15.32 -5.76 7.77
C GLY A 141 13.85 -6.19 7.72
N ASP A 142 13.59 -7.41 7.37
CA ASP A 142 12.43 -8.16 7.78
C ASP A 142 12.67 -8.57 9.25
N TRP A 143 11.64 -8.65 10.03
CA TRP A 143 11.52 -8.90 11.46
C TRP A 143 12.45 -9.99 12.07
N GLY A 144 13.57 -10.36 11.42
CA GLY A 144 14.49 -11.42 11.80
C GLY A 144 13.82 -12.81 11.73
N ASP A 145 14.31 -13.75 12.54
CA ASP A 145 13.70 -15.07 12.71
C ASP A 145 12.39 -14.95 13.52
N ASN A 146 11.32 -14.47 12.86
CA ASN A 146 9.99 -14.36 13.46
C ASN A 146 9.14 -15.57 13.01
N PRO A 147 9.01 -16.62 13.84
CA PRO A 147 8.36 -17.85 13.44
C PRO A 147 6.88 -17.59 13.14
N THR A 148 6.35 -18.32 12.15
CA THR A 148 4.92 -18.27 11.85
C THR A 148 4.11 -18.63 13.09
N PRO A 149 3.21 -17.75 13.56
CA PRO A 149 2.42 -18.01 14.75
C PRO A 149 1.47 -19.20 14.54
N VAL A 150 1.19 -19.94 15.62
CA VAL A 150 0.29 -21.11 15.58
C VAL A 150 -1.15 -20.76 15.17
N TRP A 151 -1.58 -19.52 15.37
CA TRP A 151 -2.89 -19.00 14.97
C TRP A 151 -2.95 -18.53 13.52
N PHE A 152 -1.81 -18.46 12.83
CA PHE A 152 -1.78 -18.02 11.43
C PHE A 152 -2.50 -19.03 10.54
N PRO A 153 -3.46 -18.60 9.70
CA PRO A 153 -4.33 -19.53 9.01
C PRO A 153 -3.59 -20.33 7.95
N THR A 154 -4.02 -21.58 7.78
CA THR A 154 -3.58 -22.39 6.64
C THR A 154 -4.12 -21.80 5.34
N PRO A 155 -3.28 -21.55 4.33
CA PRO A 155 -3.71 -21.07 3.04
C PRO A 155 -4.76 -21.99 2.38
N ARG A 156 -5.73 -21.38 1.66
CA ARG A 156 -6.77 -22.14 0.93
C ARG A 156 -6.19 -22.95 -0.22
N THR A 157 -5.17 -22.44 -0.89
CA THR A 157 -4.45 -23.11 -1.97
C THR A 157 -2.93 -23.09 -1.69
N PRO A 158 -2.17 -24.08 -2.23
CA PRO A 158 -0.71 -24.11 -2.04
C PRO A 158 0.03 -23.01 -2.79
N THR A 159 -0.59 -22.40 -3.81
CA THR A 159 0.04 -21.35 -4.62
C THR A 159 -0.20 -19.99 -3.98
N SER A 160 0.87 -19.30 -3.61
CA SER A 160 0.78 -17.95 -3.09
C SER A 160 0.17 -16.98 -4.10
N ALA A 161 -0.66 -16.07 -3.62
CA ALA A 161 -1.18 -14.97 -4.41
C ALA A 161 -0.05 -13.98 -4.77
N THR A 162 -0.31 -13.14 -5.78
CA THR A 162 0.59 -12.05 -6.20
C THR A 162 -0.11 -10.71 -6.01
N LEU A 163 0.47 -9.78 -5.27
CA LEU A 163 0.01 -8.39 -5.25
C LEU A 163 0.53 -7.68 -6.51
N VAL A 164 -0.32 -7.58 -7.52
CA VAL A 164 0.04 -7.09 -8.87
C VAL A 164 0.37 -5.60 -8.86
N HIS A 165 -0.49 -4.79 -8.25
CA HIS A 165 -0.27 -3.36 -8.05
C HIS A 165 -1.16 -2.79 -6.94
N VAL A 166 -0.77 -1.63 -6.44
CA VAL A 166 -1.62 -0.74 -5.64
C VAL A 166 -2.15 0.35 -6.57
N ALA A 167 -3.46 0.49 -6.71
CA ALA A 167 -4.05 1.59 -7.46
C ALA A 167 -4.28 2.79 -6.55
N HIS A 168 -3.70 3.92 -6.92
CA HIS A 168 -3.85 5.19 -6.22
C HIS A 168 -4.57 6.19 -7.12
N ALA A 169 -5.83 6.50 -6.77
CA ALA A 169 -6.59 7.53 -7.47
C ALA A 169 -6.12 8.91 -7.01
N VAL A 170 -5.95 9.82 -7.96
CA VAL A 170 -5.55 11.21 -7.74
C VAL A 170 -6.49 12.17 -8.48
N ALA A 171 -6.79 13.30 -7.89
CA ALA A 171 -7.59 14.34 -8.53
C ALA A 171 -6.82 15.00 -9.68
N ASP A 172 -5.51 15.11 -9.57
CA ASP A 172 -4.57 15.65 -10.53
C ASP A 172 -3.41 14.68 -10.75
N LEU A 173 -3.28 14.15 -11.97
CA LEU A 173 -2.23 13.20 -12.32
C LEU A 173 -0.83 13.82 -12.22
N ASP A 174 -0.69 15.13 -12.48
CA ASP A 174 0.60 15.82 -12.37
C ASP A 174 1.04 15.96 -10.90
N GLU A 175 0.11 16.10 -9.95
CA GLU A 175 0.45 15.98 -8.52
C GLU A 175 0.93 14.57 -8.15
N GLY A 176 0.28 13.54 -8.70
CA GLY A 176 0.75 12.18 -8.54
C GLY A 176 2.15 11.96 -9.12
N ARG A 177 2.42 12.48 -10.32
CA ARG A 177 3.74 12.42 -10.95
C ARG A 177 4.81 13.14 -10.10
N ARG A 178 4.53 14.34 -9.60
CA ARG A 178 5.48 15.06 -8.72
C ARG A 178 5.90 14.24 -7.50
N LEU A 179 4.97 13.52 -6.88
CA LEU A 179 5.31 12.65 -5.74
C LEU A 179 6.01 11.39 -6.19
N PHE A 180 5.33 10.58 -7.02
CA PHE A 180 5.75 9.20 -7.26
C PHE A 180 6.87 9.07 -8.30
N VAL A 181 7.01 10.03 -9.22
CA VAL A 181 8.09 10.04 -10.22
C VAL A 181 9.22 10.96 -9.79
N ASP A 182 8.92 12.26 -9.57
CA ASP A 182 9.96 13.27 -9.40
C ASP A 182 10.66 13.16 -8.04
N LEU A 183 9.94 12.77 -6.96
CA LEU A 183 10.54 12.55 -5.64
C LEU A 183 10.88 11.10 -5.40
N LEU A 184 9.91 10.18 -5.57
CA LEU A 184 10.05 8.77 -5.19
C LEU A 184 10.62 7.88 -6.31
N ALA A 185 11.17 8.45 -7.36
CA ALA A 185 11.89 7.78 -8.45
C ALA A 185 11.11 6.64 -9.16
N GLY A 186 9.78 6.68 -9.17
CA GLY A 186 8.97 5.73 -9.91
C GLY A 186 9.20 5.85 -11.43
N VAL A 187 9.47 4.75 -12.07
CA VAL A 187 9.70 4.70 -13.52
C VAL A 187 8.40 4.32 -14.22
N ALA A 188 8.00 5.09 -15.23
CA ALA A 188 6.83 4.78 -16.05
C ALA A 188 7.06 3.47 -16.84
N ASP A 189 6.17 2.49 -16.64
CA ASP A 189 6.20 1.19 -17.32
C ASP A 189 5.12 1.12 -18.41
N ALA A 190 3.94 1.66 -18.14
CA ALA A 190 2.85 1.76 -19.09
C ALA A 190 1.95 2.95 -18.75
N GLU A 191 1.27 3.48 -19.74
CA GLU A 191 0.24 4.50 -19.57
C GLU A 191 -0.89 4.29 -20.57
N GLY A 192 -2.06 4.83 -20.26
CA GLY A 192 -3.20 4.73 -21.15
C GLY A 192 -4.33 5.65 -20.73
N GLN A 193 -5.34 5.67 -21.60
CA GLN A 193 -6.52 6.50 -21.44
C GLN A 193 -7.75 5.75 -21.94
N THR A 194 -8.84 5.87 -21.18
CA THR A 194 -10.20 5.54 -21.63
C THR A 194 -10.99 6.84 -21.83
N GLU A 195 -12.27 6.75 -22.10
CA GLU A 195 -13.16 7.92 -22.23
C GLU A 195 -13.23 8.71 -20.89
N ASP A 196 -13.14 8.03 -19.77
CA ASP A 196 -13.41 8.55 -18.41
C ASP A 196 -12.25 8.47 -17.43
N ALA A 197 -11.13 7.85 -17.81
CA ALA A 197 -9.93 7.72 -16.97
C ALA A 197 -8.63 7.83 -17.75
N THR A 198 -7.62 8.40 -17.10
CA THR A 198 -6.21 8.33 -17.51
C THR A 198 -5.43 7.60 -16.42
N TRP A 199 -4.54 6.71 -16.80
CA TRP A 199 -3.73 5.95 -15.85
C TRP A 199 -2.25 5.91 -16.24
N LEU A 200 -1.40 5.71 -15.23
CA LEU A 200 0.04 5.57 -15.36
C LEU A 200 0.52 4.47 -14.40
N ASP A 201 1.14 3.44 -14.95
CA ASP A 201 1.79 2.39 -14.17
C ASP A 201 3.24 2.79 -13.88
N LEU A 202 3.59 2.75 -12.62
CA LEU A 202 4.92 3.04 -12.10
C LEU A 202 5.53 1.80 -11.46
N VAL A 203 6.83 1.61 -11.69
CA VAL A 203 7.63 0.52 -11.14
C VAL A 203 8.86 1.06 -10.43
N TRP A 204 9.32 0.30 -9.46
CA TRP A 204 10.58 0.50 -8.74
C TRP A 204 11.47 -0.73 -8.89
N PRO A 205 12.75 -0.64 -8.53
CA PRO A 205 13.55 -1.84 -8.33
C PRO A 205 12.83 -2.81 -7.37
N GLY A 206 12.74 -4.10 -7.76
CA GLY A 206 11.95 -5.08 -7.00
C GLY A 206 10.49 -5.22 -7.49
N PRO A 207 9.59 -5.77 -6.67
CA PRO A 207 8.24 -6.16 -7.09
C PRO A 207 7.21 -5.02 -7.05
N GLY A 208 7.55 -3.88 -6.47
CA GLY A 208 6.62 -2.78 -6.19
C GLY A 208 6.08 -2.13 -7.46
N ARG A 209 4.76 -1.99 -7.53
CA ARG A 209 4.06 -1.35 -8.63
C ARG A 209 2.89 -0.51 -8.11
N ILE A 210 2.79 0.72 -8.59
CA ILE A 210 1.65 1.59 -8.34
C ILE A 210 1.01 1.97 -9.69
N ARG A 211 -0.31 1.90 -9.74
CA ARG A 211 -1.10 2.51 -10.81
C ARG A 211 -1.69 3.82 -10.31
N LEU A 212 -1.26 4.93 -10.87
CA LEU A 212 -1.95 6.21 -10.70
C LEU A 212 -3.14 6.26 -11.63
N VAL A 213 -4.29 6.75 -11.12
CA VAL A 213 -5.52 6.87 -11.92
C VAL A 213 -6.15 8.23 -11.64
N SER A 214 -6.59 8.91 -12.69
CA SER A 214 -7.37 10.15 -12.59
C SER A 214 -8.48 10.19 -13.65
N GLY A 215 -9.46 11.06 -13.47
CA GLY A 215 -10.55 11.26 -14.42
C GLY A 215 -11.93 11.03 -13.83
N ALA A 216 -12.95 11.09 -14.70
CA ALA A 216 -14.35 11.02 -14.31
C ALA A 216 -14.73 9.70 -13.62
N ALA A 217 -14.05 8.59 -13.95
CA ALA A 217 -14.29 7.29 -13.34
C ALA A 217 -14.01 7.26 -11.84
N VAL A 218 -13.02 8.02 -11.36
CA VAL A 218 -12.63 8.02 -9.93
C VAL A 218 -13.03 9.29 -9.19
N ALA A 219 -13.38 10.37 -9.89
CA ALA A 219 -13.73 11.64 -9.30
C ALA A 219 -14.90 11.58 -8.30
N PRO A 220 -16.02 10.88 -8.56
CA PRO A 220 -17.12 10.77 -7.59
C PRO A 220 -16.70 10.06 -6.31
N TRP A 221 -15.84 9.05 -6.40
CA TRP A 221 -15.32 8.30 -5.27
C TRP A 221 -14.29 9.11 -4.46
N LEU A 222 -13.48 9.93 -5.11
CA LEU A 222 -12.54 10.84 -4.44
C LEU A 222 -13.28 11.95 -3.68
N GLY A 223 -14.38 12.49 -4.24
CA GLY A 223 -15.03 13.69 -3.72
C GLY A 223 -14.03 14.86 -3.68
N ASP A 224 -13.91 15.55 -2.54
CA ASP A 224 -12.97 16.67 -2.35
C ASP A 224 -11.53 16.24 -1.99
N ARG A 225 -11.23 14.94 -2.00
CA ARG A 225 -9.87 14.45 -1.69
C ARG A 225 -8.93 14.63 -2.86
N ARG A 226 -7.68 15.02 -2.59
CA ARG A 226 -6.63 15.10 -3.61
C ARG A 226 -6.18 13.74 -4.13
N GLY A 227 -6.38 12.69 -3.36
CA GLY A 227 -6.09 11.31 -3.74
C GLY A 227 -6.45 10.33 -2.62
N ARG A 228 -6.43 9.05 -2.96
CA ARG A 228 -6.67 7.93 -2.04
C ARG A 228 -6.29 6.62 -2.72
N VAL A 229 -5.80 5.64 -1.96
CA VAL A 229 -5.66 4.28 -2.46
C VAL A 229 -7.04 3.73 -2.81
N HIS A 230 -7.24 3.39 -4.08
CA HIS A 230 -8.53 2.96 -4.63
C HIS A 230 -8.75 1.46 -4.44
N HIS A 231 -7.75 0.65 -4.81
CA HIS A 231 -7.83 -0.80 -4.66
C HIS A 231 -6.43 -1.43 -4.57
N LEU A 232 -6.40 -2.67 -4.12
CA LEU A 232 -5.28 -3.57 -4.27
C LEU A 232 -5.63 -4.61 -5.33
N ALA A 233 -4.76 -4.79 -6.33
CA ALA A 233 -4.96 -5.76 -7.38
C ALA A 233 -4.15 -7.04 -7.10
N PHE A 234 -4.84 -8.18 -7.05
CA PHE A 234 -4.21 -9.47 -6.81
C PHE A 234 -4.43 -10.45 -7.96
N ALA A 235 -3.43 -11.29 -8.18
CA ALA A 235 -3.60 -12.51 -8.95
C ALA A 235 -3.63 -13.71 -8.00
N THR A 236 -4.61 -14.59 -8.21
CA THR A 236 -4.80 -15.83 -7.44
C THR A 236 -5.38 -16.91 -8.32
N THR A 237 -5.18 -18.18 -7.97
CA THR A 237 -5.61 -19.33 -8.79
C THR A 237 -7.12 -19.53 -8.90
N ASP A 238 -7.88 -19.00 -7.94
CA ASP A 238 -9.34 -19.13 -7.91
C ASP A 238 -10.01 -17.86 -7.35
N PRO A 239 -9.99 -16.75 -8.10
CA PRO A 239 -10.55 -15.49 -7.66
C PRO A 239 -12.05 -15.52 -7.38
N ALA A 240 -12.78 -16.40 -8.07
CA ALA A 240 -14.22 -16.54 -7.91
C ALA A 240 -14.64 -17.14 -6.56
N SER A 241 -13.74 -17.87 -5.90
CA SER A 241 -14.03 -18.53 -4.61
C SER A 241 -13.83 -17.64 -3.39
N LEU A 242 -13.33 -16.41 -3.56
CA LEU A 242 -13.16 -15.49 -2.44
C LEU A 242 -14.54 -14.98 -1.97
N ASP A 243 -14.73 -14.99 -0.65
CA ASP A 243 -15.98 -14.49 -0.06
C ASP A 243 -16.21 -13.01 -0.45
N GLY A 244 -17.42 -12.70 -0.95
CA GLY A 244 -17.77 -11.38 -1.43
C GLY A 244 -17.27 -11.05 -2.85
N ALA A 245 -16.57 -11.98 -3.53
CA ALA A 245 -16.12 -11.74 -4.90
C ALA A 245 -17.31 -11.73 -5.88
N THR A 246 -17.42 -10.66 -6.65
CA THR A 246 -18.41 -10.50 -7.73
C THR A 246 -17.70 -10.39 -9.06
N SER A 247 -18.21 -11.09 -10.09
CA SER A 247 -17.64 -11.02 -11.43
C SER A 247 -17.98 -9.69 -12.09
N THR A 248 -16.95 -9.01 -12.57
CA THR A 248 -17.06 -7.89 -13.51
C THR A 248 -16.65 -8.37 -14.91
N ARG A 249 -16.58 -7.48 -15.89
CA ARG A 249 -16.31 -7.88 -17.29
C ARG A 249 -14.99 -8.65 -17.47
N GLU A 250 -13.96 -8.33 -16.70
CA GLU A 250 -12.59 -8.84 -16.91
C GLU A 250 -11.93 -9.38 -15.64
N VAL A 251 -12.48 -9.04 -14.45
CA VAL A 251 -11.90 -9.39 -13.15
C VAL A 251 -13.01 -9.71 -12.16
N PHE A 252 -12.63 -10.20 -10.99
CA PHE A 252 -13.51 -10.28 -9.83
C PHE A 252 -13.22 -9.10 -8.91
N GLU A 253 -14.23 -8.60 -8.27
CA GLU A 253 -14.15 -7.49 -7.33
C GLU A 253 -14.68 -7.91 -5.96
N VAL A 254 -13.99 -7.48 -4.90
CA VAL A 254 -14.49 -7.51 -3.53
C VAL A 254 -14.62 -6.06 -3.07
N GLU A 255 -15.85 -5.69 -2.73
CA GLU A 255 -16.16 -4.34 -2.28
C GLU A 255 -15.50 -4.02 -0.92
N PRO A 256 -15.22 -2.74 -0.63
CA PRO A 256 -14.61 -2.33 0.65
C PRO A 256 -15.39 -2.81 1.88
N GLY A 257 -16.73 -2.84 1.81
CA GLY A 257 -17.59 -3.30 2.90
C GLY A 257 -17.39 -4.77 3.28
N ASP A 258 -16.98 -5.59 2.32
CA ASP A 258 -16.73 -7.02 2.49
C ASP A 258 -15.24 -7.34 2.75
N ASN A 259 -14.38 -6.33 2.84
CA ASN A 259 -12.95 -6.51 3.01
C ASN A 259 -12.28 -5.37 3.82
N LEU A 260 -12.79 -5.10 5.01
CA LEU A 260 -12.15 -4.19 5.97
C LEU A 260 -11.81 -2.80 5.37
N GLY A 261 -12.70 -2.26 4.54
CA GLY A 261 -12.52 -0.95 3.91
C GLY A 261 -11.56 -0.92 2.72
N VAL A 262 -11.06 -2.07 2.26
CA VAL A 262 -10.13 -2.20 1.13
C VAL A 262 -10.84 -2.84 -0.06
N ARG A 263 -10.94 -2.14 -1.17
CA ARG A 263 -11.39 -2.74 -2.44
C ARG A 263 -10.31 -3.66 -3.00
N LEU A 264 -10.70 -4.85 -3.44
CA LEU A 264 -9.80 -5.76 -4.16
C LEU A 264 -10.27 -5.93 -5.59
N LEU A 265 -9.33 -5.95 -6.53
CA LEU A 265 -9.52 -6.49 -7.87
C LEU A 265 -8.71 -7.76 -8.02
N LEU A 266 -9.34 -8.81 -8.52
CA LEU A 266 -8.79 -10.15 -8.53
C LEU A 266 -8.80 -10.73 -9.94
N SER A 267 -7.71 -11.39 -10.34
CA SER A 267 -7.62 -12.13 -11.60
C SER A 267 -6.84 -13.44 -11.43
N GLU A 268 -6.87 -14.28 -12.46
CA GLU A 268 -6.02 -15.48 -12.52
C GLU A 268 -4.61 -15.16 -13.04
N SER A 269 -4.44 -14.02 -13.71
CA SER A 269 -3.17 -13.63 -14.35
C SER A 269 -2.48 -12.53 -13.54
N PRO A 270 -1.16 -12.64 -13.29
CA PRO A 270 -0.39 -11.60 -12.63
C PRO A 270 -0.07 -10.39 -13.52
N LYS A 271 -0.66 -10.30 -14.70
CA LYS A 271 -0.49 -9.13 -15.57
C LYS A 271 -1.34 -7.97 -15.03
N PRO A 272 -0.83 -6.72 -15.11
CA PRO A 272 -1.65 -5.55 -14.80
C PRO A 272 -2.93 -5.56 -15.63
N PHE A 273 -4.07 -5.34 -14.98
CA PHE A 273 -5.35 -5.27 -15.68
C PHE A 273 -5.42 -3.99 -16.50
N VAL A 274 -5.93 -4.06 -17.73
CA VAL A 274 -6.35 -2.87 -18.47
C VAL A 274 -7.71 -2.45 -17.90
N SER A 275 -7.81 -1.23 -17.44
CA SER A 275 -8.87 -0.78 -16.54
C SER A 275 -10.19 -0.43 -17.22
N SER A 276 -10.90 -1.39 -17.77
CA SER A 276 -12.36 -1.24 -17.86
C SER A 276 -13.08 -1.43 -16.51
N ALA A 277 -12.35 -1.82 -15.46
CA ALA A 277 -12.85 -2.07 -14.10
C ALA A 277 -12.80 -0.85 -13.15
N LEU A 278 -12.64 0.37 -13.67
CA LEU A 278 -12.63 1.60 -12.86
C LEU A 278 -14.01 2.31 -12.84
N GLY A 279 -15.01 1.77 -13.48
CA GLY A 279 -16.35 2.36 -13.54
C GLY A 279 -17.41 1.55 -12.86
#